data_32782c3e307d4117d22e391480b1670f
#
_entry.id   32782c3e307d4117d22e391480b1670f
#
_cell.length_a   1.000
_cell.length_b   1.000
_cell.length_c   1.000
_cell.angle_alpha   90.00
_cell.angle_beta   90.00
_cell.angle_gamma   90.00
#
_symmetry.space_group_name_H-M   'P 1'
#
loop_
_entity.id
_entity.type
_entity.pdbx_description
1 polymer ?
#
loop_
_entity_poly.entity_id
_entity_poly.type
_entity_poly.pdbx_seq_one_letter_code
_entity_poly.pdbx_strand_id
1 'polypeptide(L)'
;MIRCLTLAVLVSLSLNASAADKPQTAPAETGTMKSLFNGKDLTGWDGDPQLWSVKDGVIHGETTEENKAQGNTFIIWKGGVTKDFELRLSFRCNATNNSGIQYRSKHITDGNPKNKWIVRGYQHELRNQIMLPDVSGFIYDEGGKRGRICLAGEKATWEEGKKNVTGSLIDAEAFQKLFKLDDWNEVVIVAQGNHIQHYLNNTLILDFTDKDPELALKEGILALQLHAGKPMWAEFKNIRIKQLP
;
A
#
# COMPACT_ATOMS: atom_id res chain seq x y z
N MET A 1 -58.49 51.08 -18.97
CA MET A 1 -57.99 50.25 -17.86
C MET A 1 -57.37 48.98 -18.44
N ILE A 2 -56.07 48.96 -18.60
CA ILE A 2 -55.32 47.81 -19.15
C ILE A 2 -54.74 47.07 -17.94
N ARG A 3 -55.15 45.79 -17.78
CA ARG A 3 -54.59 44.91 -16.72
C ARG A 3 -53.40 44.16 -17.33
N CYS A 4 -52.19 44.47 -16.83
CA CYS A 4 -51.02 43.64 -17.07
C CYS A 4 -51.08 42.36 -16.23
N LEU A 5 -51.09 41.21 -16.88
CA LEU A 5 -50.83 39.92 -16.24
C LEU A 5 -49.30 39.67 -16.25
N THR A 6 -48.73 39.62 -15.08
CA THR A 6 -47.33 39.21 -14.88
C THR A 6 -47.31 37.69 -14.74
N LEU A 7 -46.67 37.02 -15.70
CA LEU A 7 -46.46 35.57 -15.70
C LEU A 7 -45.15 35.27 -14.92
N ALA A 8 -45.29 34.69 -13.75
CA ALA A 8 -44.14 34.22 -12.96
C ALA A 8 -43.67 32.84 -13.50
N VAL A 9 -42.51 32.80 -14.09
CA VAL A 9 -41.86 31.55 -14.51
C VAL A 9 -41.12 30.99 -13.30
N LEU A 10 -41.59 29.91 -12.72
CA LEU A 10 -40.90 29.09 -11.74
C LEU A 10 -39.86 28.22 -12.46
N VAL A 11 -38.57 28.57 -12.34
CA VAL A 11 -37.46 27.71 -12.74
C VAL A 11 -37.21 26.73 -11.59
N SER A 12 -37.63 25.48 -11.76
CA SER A 12 -37.26 24.39 -10.86
C SER A 12 -35.82 23.93 -11.16
N LEU A 13 -34.86 24.34 -10.32
CA LEU A 13 -33.52 23.72 -10.31
C LEU A 13 -33.67 22.29 -9.74
N SER A 14 -33.63 21.30 -10.62
CA SER A 14 -33.42 19.90 -10.21
C SER A 14 -31.93 19.73 -9.82
N LEU A 15 -31.66 19.67 -8.52
CA LEU A 15 -30.40 19.19 -7.98
C LEU A 15 -30.30 17.69 -8.31
N ASN A 16 -29.57 17.37 -9.38
CA ASN A 16 -29.12 16.00 -9.61
C ASN A 16 -28.05 15.69 -8.53
N ALA A 17 -28.46 15.12 -7.41
CA ALA A 17 -27.56 14.43 -6.51
C ALA A 17 -26.99 13.23 -7.29
N SER A 18 -25.74 13.35 -7.72
CA SER A 18 -24.99 12.19 -8.22
C SER A 18 -25.00 11.14 -7.11
N ALA A 19 -25.58 9.98 -7.38
CA ALA A 19 -25.46 8.85 -6.49
C ALA A 19 -23.95 8.57 -6.34
N ALA A 20 -23.44 8.69 -5.12
CA ALA A 20 -22.06 8.33 -4.84
C ALA A 20 -21.87 6.88 -5.30
N ASP A 21 -20.96 6.64 -6.24
CA ASP A 21 -20.64 5.30 -6.70
C ASP A 21 -20.27 4.45 -5.49
N LYS A 22 -20.83 3.23 -5.43
CA LYS A 22 -20.48 2.30 -4.34
C LYS A 22 -18.98 2.07 -4.35
N PRO A 23 -18.31 2.03 -3.17
CA PRO A 23 -16.88 1.76 -3.11
C PRO A 23 -16.54 0.49 -3.89
N GLN A 24 -15.55 0.56 -4.76
CA GLN A 24 -15.10 -0.59 -5.54
C GLN A 24 -14.42 -1.57 -4.60
N THR A 25 -14.83 -2.84 -4.65
CA THR A 25 -14.28 -3.92 -3.83
C THR A 25 -13.08 -4.58 -4.48
N ALA A 26 -12.24 -5.21 -3.65
CA ALA A 26 -11.13 -6.04 -4.14
C ALA A 26 -11.66 -7.15 -5.06
N PRO A 27 -10.88 -7.57 -6.07
CA PRO A 27 -11.23 -8.72 -6.89
C PRO A 27 -11.54 -9.94 -6.03
N ALA A 28 -12.54 -10.73 -6.43
CA ALA A 28 -12.79 -12.01 -5.79
C ALA A 28 -11.54 -12.89 -5.91
N GLU A 29 -11.15 -13.57 -4.83
CA GLU A 29 -10.03 -14.50 -4.88
C GLU A 29 -10.42 -15.69 -5.76
N THR A 30 -9.86 -15.78 -6.96
CA THR A 30 -10.15 -16.81 -7.95
C THR A 30 -8.89 -17.61 -8.25
N GLY A 31 -9.05 -18.93 -8.39
CA GLY A 31 -7.95 -19.84 -8.68
C GLY A 31 -7.01 -20.04 -7.49
N THR A 32 -5.89 -20.73 -7.73
CA THR A 32 -4.93 -21.06 -6.68
C THR A 32 -3.95 -19.92 -6.48
N MET A 33 -3.93 -19.35 -5.29
CA MET A 33 -2.85 -18.44 -4.85
C MET A 33 -1.73 -19.25 -4.20
N LYS A 34 -0.48 -18.89 -4.52
CA LYS A 34 0.71 -19.46 -3.89
C LYS A 34 0.91 -18.81 -2.53
N SER A 35 0.90 -19.60 -1.44
CA SER A 35 1.32 -19.12 -0.12
C SER A 35 2.81 -18.81 -0.13
N LEU A 36 3.19 -17.65 0.43
CA LEU A 36 4.58 -17.20 0.55
C LEU A 36 5.13 -17.39 1.97
N PHE A 37 4.29 -17.73 2.92
CA PHE A 37 4.67 -17.97 4.31
C PHE A 37 3.99 -19.23 4.83
N ASN A 38 4.77 -20.08 5.50
CA ASN A 38 4.31 -21.40 5.97
C ASN A 38 3.69 -21.39 7.37
N GLY A 39 3.70 -20.23 8.06
CA GLY A 39 3.19 -20.08 9.42
C GLY A 39 4.07 -20.70 10.53
N LYS A 40 5.27 -21.18 10.21
CA LYS A 40 6.14 -21.91 11.16
C LYS A 40 7.52 -21.28 11.32
N ASP A 41 8.16 -20.93 10.23
CA ASP A 41 9.50 -20.38 10.18
C ASP A 41 9.68 -19.42 8.99
N LEU A 42 10.83 -18.77 8.92
CA LEU A 42 11.17 -17.82 7.85
C LEU A 42 11.76 -18.49 6.60
N THR A 43 11.54 -19.78 6.38
CA THR A 43 11.96 -20.46 5.16
C THR A 43 11.42 -19.75 3.92
N GLY A 44 12.28 -19.39 3.00
CA GLY A 44 11.95 -18.59 1.80
C GLY A 44 11.99 -17.08 2.00
N TRP A 45 12.37 -16.62 3.19
CA TRP A 45 12.56 -15.22 3.52
C TRP A 45 13.99 -14.97 4.03
N ASP A 46 14.53 -13.78 3.75
CA ASP A 46 15.88 -13.37 4.12
C ASP A 46 15.84 -11.97 4.73
N GLY A 47 16.11 -11.86 6.01
CA GLY A 47 16.11 -10.62 6.80
C GLY A 47 17.07 -10.76 7.98
N ASP A 48 17.32 -9.65 8.69
CA ASP A 48 18.17 -9.66 9.87
C ASP A 48 17.57 -10.59 10.95
N PRO A 49 18.25 -11.68 11.32
CA PRO A 49 17.72 -12.64 12.30
C PRO A 49 17.64 -12.07 13.72
N GLN A 50 18.25 -10.92 13.99
CA GLN A 50 18.09 -10.22 15.26
C GLN A 50 16.79 -9.41 15.34
N LEU A 51 16.21 -9.07 14.19
CA LEU A 51 15.03 -8.21 14.09
C LEU A 51 13.78 -8.96 13.62
N TRP A 52 13.94 -10.07 12.88
CA TRP A 52 12.84 -10.82 12.29
C TRP A 52 12.73 -12.22 12.87
N SER A 53 11.52 -12.62 13.21
CA SER A 53 11.20 -13.93 13.79
C SER A 53 9.80 -14.38 13.39
N VAL A 54 9.41 -15.56 13.81
CA VAL A 54 8.01 -16.03 13.78
C VAL A 54 7.50 -16.09 15.21
N LYS A 55 6.39 -15.40 15.48
CA LYS A 55 5.67 -15.43 16.76
C LYS A 55 4.21 -15.80 16.49
N ASP A 56 3.67 -16.79 17.17
CA ASP A 56 2.27 -17.21 17.07
C ASP A 56 1.77 -17.42 15.62
N GLY A 57 2.63 -17.99 14.76
CA GLY A 57 2.29 -18.27 13.37
C GLY A 57 2.28 -17.05 12.44
N VAL A 58 2.86 -15.92 12.85
CA VAL A 58 2.99 -14.73 12.01
C VAL A 58 4.45 -14.31 11.85
N ILE A 59 4.81 -13.69 10.74
CA ILE A 59 6.10 -13.00 10.60
C ILE A 59 6.05 -11.78 11.51
N HIS A 60 6.97 -11.71 12.47
CA HIS A 60 7.10 -10.62 13.42
C HIS A 60 8.46 -9.93 13.22
N GLY A 61 8.42 -8.63 13.00
CA GLY A 61 9.60 -7.78 13.00
C GLY A 61 9.53 -6.78 14.16
N GLU A 62 10.67 -6.57 14.85
CA GLU A 62 10.72 -5.68 16.00
C GLU A 62 12.09 -5.01 16.13
N THR A 63 12.07 -3.73 16.47
CA THR A 63 13.24 -2.96 16.92
C THR A 63 12.99 -2.43 18.32
N THR A 64 14.04 -2.41 19.15
CA THR A 64 14.02 -1.84 20.51
C THR A 64 15.09 -0.75 20.65
N GLU A 65 15.16 -0.10 21.81
CA GLU A 65 16.26 0.85 22.08
C GLU A 65 17.62 0.16 22.11
N GLU A 66 17.67 -1.11 22.52
CA GLU A 66 18.88 -1.93 22.60
C GLU A 66 19.22 -2.60 21.26
N ASN A 67 18.20 -2.91 20.44
CA ASN A 67 18.34 -3.61 19.18
C ASN A 67 17.75 -2.78 18.03
N LYS A 68 18.50 -1.79 17.57
CA LYS A 68 18.08 -0.82 16.54
C LYS A 68 18.42 -1.30 15.14
N ALA A 69 17.54 -1.02 14.21
CA ALA A 69 17.84 -1.15 12.79
C ALA A 69 18.91 -0.13 12.35
N GLN A 70 19.87 -0.57 11.53
CA GLN A 70 20.94 0.26 10.97
C GLN A 70 20.50 0.94 9.65
N GLY A 71 19.46 1.76 9.71
CA GLY A 71 18.71 2.27 8.56
C GLY A 71 17.43 1.45 8.31
N ASN A 72 16.62 1.85 7.32
CA ASN A 72 15.47 1.04 6.91
C ASN A 72 15.95 -0.36 6.49
N THR A 73 15.35 -1.40 7.06
CA THR A 73 15.73 -2.78 6.83
C THR A 73 14.51 -3.62 6.48
N PHE A 74 14.73 -4.70 5.75
CA PHE A 74 13.64 -5.46 5.17
C PHE A 74 13.82 -6.96 5.38
N ILE A 75 12.72 -7.71 5.45
CA ILE A 75 12.75 -9.14 5.20
C ILE A 75 12.31 -9.40 3.76
N ILE A 76 13.18 -10.01 2.97
CA ILE A 76 13.06 -10.16 1.52
C ILE A 76 12.57 -11.57 1.19
N TRP A 77 11.47 -11.65 0.43
CA TRP A 77 11.03 -12.93 -0.11
C TRP A 77 11.98 -13.42 -1.21
N LYS A 78 12.49 -14.65 -1.08
CA LYS A 78 13.50 -15.26 -1.97
C LYS A 78 12.89 -16.09 -3.10
N GLY A 79 11.58 -16.05 -3.26
CA GLY A 79 10.90 -16.85 -4.29
C GLY A 79 10.97 -16.31 -5.71
N GLY A 80 11.71 -15.20 -5.93
CA GLY A 80 11.97 -14.65 -7.26
C GLY A 80 11.39 -13.27 -7.50
N VAL A 81 11.29 -12.92 -8.78
CA VAL A 81 10.80 -11.63 -9.27
C VAL A 81 9.30 -11.73 -9.56
N THR A 82 8.57 -10.70 -9.23
CA THR A 82 7.15 -10.53 -9.56
C THR A 82 6.99 -9.38 -10.56
N LYS A 83 6.16 -9.59 -11.59
CA LYS A 83 5.87 -8.59 -12.63
C LYS A 83 4.43 -8.11 -12.53
N ASP A 84 3.51 -8.91 -13.06
CA ASP A 84 2.08 -8.66 -12.95
C ASP A 84 1.50 -9.65 -11.95
N PHE A 85 0.84 -9.15 -10.90
CA PHE A 85 0.45 -9.98 -9.78
C PHE A 85 -0.74 -9.41 -9.01
N GLU A 86 -1.39 -10.29 -8.27
CA GLU A 86 -2.27 -9.99 -7.16
C GLU A 86 -1.62 -10.53 -5.88
N LEU A 87 -1.27 -9.65 -4.95
CA LEU A 87 -0.71 -9.97 -3.63
C LEU A 87 -1.75 -9.71 -2.56
N ARG A 88 -1.93 -10.66 -1.67
CA ARG A 88 -2.83 -10.53 -0.50
C ARG A 88 -2.09 -10.85 0.77
N LEU A 89 -2.34 -10.08 1.82
CA LEU A 89 -1.82 -10.34 3.15
C LEU A 89 -2.63 -9.60 4.21
N SER A 90 -2.42 -9.97 5.47
CA SER A 90 -2.90 -9.20 6.62
C SER A 90 -1.70 -8.63 7.36
N PHE A 91 -1.84 -7.41 7.87
CA PHE A 91 -0.82 -6.75 8.67
C PHE A 91 -1.41 -6.08 9.90
N ARG A 92 -0.57 -5.88 10.91
CA ARG A 92 -0.75 -4.92 11.99
C ARG A 92 0.62 -4.39 12.44
N CYS A 93 0.66 -3.18 12.96
CA CYS A 93 1.87 -2.57 13.49
C CYS A 93 1.53 -1.60 14.62
N ASN A 94 2.52 -1.23 15.43
CA ASN A 94 2.31 -0.18 16.41
C ASN A 94 2.24 1.22 15.76
N ALA A 95 1.83 2.23 16.53
CA ALA A 95 1.66 3.60 16.04
C ALA A 95 2.94 4.46 16.11
N THR A 96 4.05 3.92 16.65
CA THR A 96 5.28 4.71 16.89
C THR A 96 6.06 5.01 15.63
N ASN A 97 5.97 4.13 14.63
CA ASN A 97 6.71 4.28 13.37
C ASN A 97 5.89 3.69 12.23
N ASN A 98 6.41 3.79 11.01
CA ASN A 98 5.79 3.17 9.84
C ASN A 98 6.48 1.85 9.45
N SER A 99 5.81 1.09 8.65
CA SER A 99 6.28 -0.12 7.98
C SER A 99 5.89 -0.06 6.50
N GLY A 100 6.12 -1.12 5.74
CA GLY A 100 5.76 -1.15 4.34
C GLY A 100 5.81 -2.52 3.71
N ILE A 101 5.04 -2.67 2.64
CA ILE A 101 5.07 -3.83 1.74
C ILE A 101 5.75 -3.36 0.46
N GLN A 102 6.96 -3.85 0.22
CA GLN A 102 7.72 -3.58 -1.00
C GLN A 102 7.29 -4.51 -2.12
N TYR A 103 7.13 -3.97 -3.31
CA TYR A 103 6.85 -4.73 -4.52
C TYR A 103 7.49 -4.07 -5.75
N ARG A 104 7.78 -4.88 -6.77
CA ARG A 104 8.55 -4.44 -7.94
C ARG A 104 9.82 -3.70 -7.55
N SER A 105 10.43 -4.11 -6.45
CA SER A 105 11.56 -3.43 -5.82
C SER A 105 12.88 -4.12 -6.13
N LYS A 106 13.99 -3.45 -5.80
CA LYS A 106 15.35 -3.95 -6.02
C LYS A 106 16.08 -4.11 -4.68
N HIS A 107 16.70 -5.23 -4.47
CA HIS A 107 17.63 -5.44 -3.36
C HIS A 107 18.95 -4.70 -3.64
N ILE A 108 19.40 -3.88 -2.68
CA ILE A 108 20.63 -3.09 -2.78
C ILE A 108 21.70 -3.78 -1.96
N THR A 109 22.69 -4.34 -2.63
CA THR A 109 23.74 -5.15 -2.01
C THR A 109 25.03 -4.40 -1.72
N ASP A 110 25.19 -3.21 -2.30
CA ASP A 110 26.38 -2.35 -2.23
C ASP A 110 26.15 -1.07 -1.37
N GLY A 111 25.05 -1.03 -0.61
CA GLY A 111 24.67 0.17 0.13
C GLY A 111 25.44 0.35 1.44
N ASN A 112 24.94 -0.26 2.52
CA ASN A 112 25.47 -0.12 3.86
C ASN A 112 26.02 -1.47 4.35
N PRO A 113 27.33 -1.60 4.67
CA PRO A 113 27.91 -2.86 5.14
C PRO A 113 27.31 -3.37 6.46
N LYS A 114 26.66 -2.50 7.23
CA LYS A 114 25.97 -2.84 8.48
C LYS A 114 24.50 -3.23 8.28
N ASN A 115 23.98 -3.03 7.08
CA ASN A 115 22.60 -3.43 6.72
C ASN A 115 22.61 -4.07 5.33
N LYS A 116 22.51 -5.39 5.30
CA LYS A 116 22.51 -6.19 4.08
C LYS A 116 21.13 -6.29 3.41
N TRP A 117 20.10 -5.80 4.05
CA TRP A 117 18.70 -5.95 3.63
C TRP A 117 18.08 -4.59 3.31
N ILE A 118 18.72 -3.84 2.39
CA ILE A 118 18.21 -2.58 1.88
C ILE A 118 17.43 -2.85 0.60
N VAL A 119 16.23 -2.29 0.51
CA VAL A 119 15.36 -2.43 -0.66
C VAL A 119 14.96 -1.04 -1.14
N ARG A 120 14.85 -0.86 -2.46
CA ARG A 120 14.38 0.36 -3.10
C ARG A 120 13.30 0.04 -4.13
N GLY A 121 12.27 0.85 -4.18
CA GLY A 121 11.19 0.70 -5.15
C GLY A 121 9.82 1.12 -4.61
N TYR A 122 8.75 0.56 -5.17
CA TYR A 122 7.41 0.87 -4.69
C TYR A 122 7.14 0.24 -3.33
N GLN A 123 6.64 1.05 -2.41
CA GLN A 123 6.18 0.64 -1.11
C GLN A 123 4.69 0.96 -0.93
N HIS A 124 3.89 -0.04 -0.63
CA HIS A 124 2.60 0.18 0.03
C HIS A 124 2.90 0.53 1.48
N GLU A 125 2.73 1.77 1.83
CA GLU A 125 3.00 2.28 3.18
C GLU A 125 2.05 1.68 4.21
N LEU A 126 2.58 1.36 5.38
CA LEU A 126 1.81 0.85 6.52
C LEU A 126 1.97 1.78 7.72
N ARG A 127 0.85 2.26 8.24
CA ARG A 127 0.76 3.12 9.42
C ARG A 127 -0.45 2.75 10.26
N ASN A 128 -0.28 2.70 11.56
CA ASN A 128 -1.38 2.48 12.49
C ASN A 128 -2.00 3.83 12.89
N GLN A 129 -2.69 4.48 11.93
CA GLN A 129 -3.38 5.75 12.13
C GLN A 129 -4.45 6.00 11.06
N ILE A 130 -5.38 6.92 11.34
CA ILE A 130 -6.60 7.14 10.56
C ILE A 130 -6.72 8.55 9.98
N MET A 131 -5.74 9.43 10.22
CA MET A 131 -5.79 10.82 9.77
C MET A 131 -5.07 10.99 8.43
N LEU A 132 -5.84 11.13 7.34
CA LEU A 132 -5.29 11.46 6.02
C LEU A 132 -4.42 12.73 6.07
N PRO A 133 -3.34 12.82 5.30
CA PRO A 133 -2.88 11.88 4.29
C PRO A 133 -1.88 10.83 4.79
N ASP A 134 -1.52 10.83 6.08
CA ASP A 134 -0.44 10.03 6.66
C ASP A 134 -0.91 8.64 7.14
N VAL A 135 -1.67 7.95 6.34
CA VAL A 135 -2.30 6.66 6.65
C VAL A 135 -1.67 5.50 5.87
N SER A 136 -2.09 4.27 6.18
CA SER A 136 -1.76 3.10 5.35
C SER A 136 -2.34 3.22 3.94
N GLY A 137 -1.61 2.69 2.94
CA GLY A 137 -2.14 2.47 1.61
C GLY A 137 -1.61 3.38 0.51
N PHE A 138 -0.86 4.44 0.81
CA PHE A 138 -0.24 5.23 -0.26
C PHE A 138 0.99 4.53 -0.87
N ILE A 139 1.37 4.92 -2.09
CA ILE A 139 2.62 4.46 -2.72
C ILE A 139 3.74 5.42 -2.37
N TYR A 140 4.79 4.89 -1.75
CA TYR A 140 6.04 5.58 -1.49
C TYR A 140 7.15 5.06 -2.40
N ASP A 141 8.04 5.94 -2.86
CA ASP A 141 9.24 5.62 -3.64
C ASP A 141 10.41 5.38 -2.69
N GLU A 142 10.49 4.19 -2.08
CA GLU A 142 11.51 3.86 -1.08
C GLU A 142 12.91 3.97 -1.69
N GLY A 143 13.72 4.87 -1.12
CA GLY A 143 15.05 5.19 -1.60
C GLY A 143 15.12 5.84 -2.97
N GLY A 144 13.99 6.23 -3.56
CA GLY A 144 13.88 6.93 -4.83
C GLY A 144 13.74 8.46 -4.65
N LYS A 145 13.37 9.14 -5.75
CA LYS A 145 13.31 10.61 -5.79
C LYS A 145 11.89 11.18 -5.68
N ARG A 146 10.86 10.36 -5.89
CA ARG A 146 9.47 10.83 -6.03
C ARG A 146 8.73 10.95 -4.69
N GLY A 147 9.25 10.33 -3.61
CA GLY A 147 8.62 10.34 -2.30
C GLY A 147 7.24 9.70 -2.31
N ARG A 148 6.20 10.43 -1.92
CA ARG A 148 4.80 9.95 -1.97
C ARG A 148 4.25 10.08 -3.38
N ILE A 149 4.27 8.98 -4.12
CA ILE A 149 3.88 8.94 -5.53
C ILE A 149 2.36 9.14 -5.70
N CYS A 150 1.56 8.42 -4.92
CA CYS A 150 0.10 8.49 -4.95
C CYS A 150 -0.45 8.28 -3.54
N LEU A 151 -1.32 9.15 -3.06
CA LEU A 151 -1.85 9.08 -1.70
C LEU A 151 -3.04 8.10 -1.59
N ALA A 152 -3.29 7.61 -0.38
CA ALA A 152 -4.53 6.91 -0.09
C ALA A 152 -5.72 7.83 -0.33
N GLY A 153 -6.75 7.34 -1.01
CA GLY A 153 -7.91 8.09 -1.46
C GLY A 153 -7.79 8.63 -2.89
N GLU A 154 -6.62 8.59 -3.52
CA GLU A 154 -6.43 9.14 -4.86
C GLU A 154 -6.62 8.12 -5.98
N LYS A 155 -7.26 8.56 -7.07
CA LYS A 155 -7.07 8.05 -8.41
C LYS A 155 -6.14 9.01 -9.15
N ALA A 156 -4.97 8.52 -9.64
CA ALA A 156 -3.95 9.40 -10.19
C ALA A 156 -3.13 8.74 -11.30
N THR A 157 -2.45 9.58 -12.09
CA THR A 157 -1.40 9.17 -13.01
C THR A 157 -0.10 9.91 -12.69
N TRP A 158 1.04 9.29 -12.99
CA TRP A 158 2.33 9.97 -13.04
C TRP A 158 2.75 10.09 -14.50
N GLU A 159 2.90 11.30 -14.98
CA GLU A 159 3.17 11.60 -16.38
C GLU A 159 3.92 12.93 -16.48
N GLU A 160 4.88 13.03 -17.39
CA GLU A 160 5.69 14.24 -17.58
C GLU A 160 6.36 14.75 -16.29
N GLY A 161 6.87 13.82 -15.46
CA GLY A 161 7.58 14.12 -14.23
C GLY A 161 6.72 14.61 -13.06
N LYS A 162 5.39 14.53 -13.14
CA LYS A 162 4.46 15.01 -12.11
C LYS A 162 3.28 14.06 -11.88
N LYS A 163 2.70 14.16 -10.69
CA LYS A 163 1.43 13.50 -10.35
C LYS A 163 0.25 14.32 -10.87
N ASN A 164 -0.68 13.67 -11.53
CA ASN A 164 -1.98 14.22 -11.95
C ASN A 164 -3.08 13.43 -11.23
N VAL A 165 -3.76 14.06 -10.25
CA VAL A 165 -4.90 13.45 -9.56
C VAL A 165 -6.14 13.60 -10.45
N THR A 166 -6.80 12.47 -10.76
CA THR A 166 -7.95 12.40 -11.68
C THR A 166 -9.26 12.06 -10.97
N GLY A 167 -9.20 11.69 -9.68
CA GLY A 167 -10.39 11.39 -8.90
C GLY A 167 -10.09 11.10 -7.43
N SER A 168 -11.15 11.03 -6.63
CA SER A 168 -11.14 10.62 -5.22
C SER A 168 -11.89 9.31 -5.06
N LEU A 169 -11.32 8.37 -4.30
CA LEU A 169 -11.87 7.02 -4.09
C LEU A 169 -12.51 6.86 -2.71
N ILE A 170 -11.97 7.55 -1.71
CA ILE A 170 -12.43 7.48 -0.33
C ILE A 170 -12.11 8.81 0.37
N ASP A 171 -13.01 9.29 1.20
CA ASP A 171 -12.79 10.47 2.03
C ASP A 171 -12.26 10.10 3.42
N ALA A 172 -11.97 11.11 4.24
CA ALA A 172 -11.40 10.92 5.57
C ALA A 172 -12.33 10.16 6.52
N GLU A 173 -13.63 10.42 6.47
CA GLU A 173 -14.61 9.76 7.34
C GLU A 173 -14.77 8.28 6.97
N ALA A 174 -14.85 7.97 5.67
CA ALA A 174 -14.94 6.61 5.19
C ALA A 174 -13.64 5.83 5.49
N PHE A 175 -12.46 6.46 5.36
CA PHE A 175 -11.19 5.83 5.73
C PHE A 175 -11.12 5.50 7.23
N GLN A 176 -11.56 6.42 8.10
CA GLN A 176 -11.60 6.18 9.55
C GLN A 176 -12.48 4.99 9.94
N LYS A 177 -13.60 4.81 9.23
CA LYS A 177 -14.50 3.66 9.43
C LYS A 177 -13.94 2.35 8.86
N LEU A 178 -13.10 2.45 7.85
CA LEU A 178 -12.52 1.31 7.16
C LEU A 178 -11.32 0.71 7.90
N PHE A 179 -10.41 1.56 8.38
CA PHE A 179 -9.16 1.14 9.01
C PHE A 179 -9.39 0.68 10.45
N LYS A 180 -8.81 -0.46 10.82
CA LYS A 180 -8.89 -1.04 12.16
C LYS A 180 -7.62 -0.70 12.94
N LEU A 181 -7.70 0.31 13.83
CA LEU A 181 -6.59 0.66 14.73
C LEU A 181 -6.24 -0.51 15.64
N ASP A 182 -4.95 -0.73 15.86
CA ASP A 182 -4.39 -1.75 16.75
C ASP A 182 -4.84 -3.19 16.44
N ASP A 183 -5.37 -3.44 15.24
CA ASP A 183 -5.90 -4.73 14.83
C ASP A 183 -5.42 -5.09 13.40
N TRP A 184 -5.74 -6.31 12.99
CA TRP A 184 -5.43 -6.83 11.68
C TRP A 184 -6.20 -6.13 10.57
N ASN A 185 -5.47 -5.56 9.61
CA ASN A 185 -5.99 -5.01 8.38
C ASN A 185 -5.59 -5.89 7.20
N GLU A 186 -6.48 -6.07 6.24
CA GLU A 186 -6.23 -6.83 5.03
C GLU A 186 -5.82 -5.90 3.89
N VAL A 187 -4.78 -6.29 3.16
CA VAL A 187 -4.29 -5.59 1.98
C VAL A 187 -4.40 -6.49 0.76
N VAL A 188 -4.89 -5.93 -0.35
CA VAL A 188 -4.73 -6.50 -1.68
C VAL A 188 -4.01 -5.48 -2.55
N ILE A 189 -2.93 -5.90 -3.20
CA ILE A 189 -2.21 -5.12 -4.21
C ILE A 189 -2.38 -5.84 -5.54
N VAL A 190 -2.96 -5.15 -6.52
CA VAL A 190 -3.03 -5.60 -7.91
C VAL A 190 -2.09 -4.71 -8.72
N ALA A 191 -1.11 -5.32 -9.38
CA ALA A 191 -0.19 -4.63 -10.27
C ALA A 191 -0.19 -5.34 -11.63
N GLN A 192 -0.63 -4.66 -12.67
CA GLN A 192 -0.69 -5.18 -14.04
C GLN A 192 -0.22 -4.12 -15.04
N GLY A 193 0.82 -4.44 -15.80
CA GLY A 193 1.50 -3.44 -16.62
C GLY A 193 1.99 -2.27 -15.78
N ASN A 194 1.55 -1.09 -16.09
CA ASN A 194 1.85 0.14 -15.33
C ASN A 194 0.71 0.60 -14.40
N HIS A 195 -0.36 -0.19 -14.29
CA HIS A 195 -1.51 0.09 -13.44
C HIS A 195 -1.39 -0.64 -12.12
N ILE A 196 -1.61 0.09 -11.02
CA ILE A 196 -1.49 -0.38 -9.66
C ILE A 196 -2.73 0.02 -8.87
N GLN A 197 -3.30 -0.93 -8.17
CA GLN A 197 -4.45 -0.71 -7.29
C GLN A 197 -4.15 -1.25 -5.90
N HIS A 198 -4.46 -0.46 -4.88
CA HIS A 198 -4.40 -0.87 -3.49
C HIS A 198 -5.80 -0.94 -2.89
N TYR A 199 -6.09 -2.07 -2.28
CA TYR A 199 -7.31 -2.28 -1.51
C TYR A 199 -6.96 -2.50 -0.04
N LEU A 200 -7.74 -1.89 0.83
CA LEU A 200 -7.65 -2.04 2.28
C LEU A 200 -9.01 -2.53 2.79
N ASN A 201 -9.00 -3.61 3.57
CA ASN A 201 -10.22 -4.22 4.12
C ASN A 201 -11.34 -4.35 3.05
N ASN A 202 -10.97 -4.88 1.87
CA ASN A 202 -11.84 -5.10 0.72
C ASN A 202 -12.30 -3.83 -0.03
N THR A 203 -11.80 -2.63 0.27
CA THR A 203 -12.17 -1.38 -0.39
C THR A 203 -11.01 -0.82 -1.20
N LEU A 204 -11.24 -0.41 -2.45
CA LEU A 204 -10.26 0.29 -3.28
C LEU A 204 -9.96 1.66 -2.66
N ILE A 205 -8.71 1.86 -2.28
CA ILE A 205 -8.25 3.11 -1.66
C ILE A 205 -7.21 3.86 -2.50
N LEU A 206 -6.66 3.23 -3.54
CA LEU A 206 -5.70 3.85 -4.44
C LEU A 206 -5.79 3.19 -5.82
N ASP A 207 -5.84 4.02 -6.86
CA ASP A 207 -5.85 3.62 -8.28
C ASP A 207 -4.82 4.48 -9.02
N PHE A 208 -3.70 3.87 -9.41
CA PHE A 208 -2.56 4.60 -9.93
C PHE A 208 -2.04 4.01 -11.23
N THR A 209 -1.75 4.89 -12.22
CA THR A 209 -1.06 4.51 -13.46
C THR A 209 0.25 5.26 -13.58
N ASP A 210 1.37 4.54 -13.55
CA ASP A 210 2.70 5.13 -13.71
C ASP A 210 3.11 5.14 -15.19
N LYS A 211 3.08 6.30 -15.80
CA LYS A 211 3.47 6.50 -17.21
C LYS A 211 4.87 7.06 -17.38
N ASP A 212 5.65 7.17 -16.28
CA ASP A 212 7.03 7.64 -16.38
C ASP A 212 7.88 6.62 -17.14
N PRO A 213 8.56 7.03 -18.24
CA PRO A 213 9.30 6.09 -19.07
C PRO A 213 10.56 5.53 -18.39
N GLU A 214 11.12 6.23 -17.39
CA GLU A 214 12.38 5.89 -16.73
C GLU A 214 12.17 5.35 -15.32
N LEU A 215 11.20 5.91 -14.57
CA LEU A 215 11.02 5.63 -13.15
C LEU A 215 9.92 4.62 -12.85
N ALA A 216 9.06 4.29 -13.84
CA ALA A 216 8.02 3.30 -13.64
C ALA A 216 8.61 1.89 -13.48
N LEU A 217 8.36 1.27 -12.31
CA LEU A 217 8.84 -0.07 -12.01
C LEU A 217 7.86 -1.11 -12.55
N LYS A 218 8.38 -2.06 -13.34
CA LYS A 218 7.58 -3.09 -14.02
C LYS A 218 7.66 -4.46 -13.37
N GLU A 219 8.77 -4.75 -12.70
CA GLU A 219 9.03 -6.02 -12.03
C GLU A 219 10.03 -5.85 -10.89
N GLY A 220 10.16 -6.83 -10.01
CA GLY A 220 11.11 -6.80 -8.91
C GLY A 220 10.71 -7.74 -7.78
N ILE A 221 11.41 -7.62 -6.67
CA ILE A 221 11.21 -8.46 -5.48
C ILE A 221 10.09 -7.94 -4.59
N LEU A 222 9.64 -8.82 -3.68
CA LEU A 222 8.76 -8.51 -2.55
C LEU A 222 9.58 -8.47 -1.26
N ALA A 223 9.26 -7.51 -0.36
CA ALA A 223 9.84 -7.44 0.96
C ALA A 223 8.89 -6.73 1.95
N LEU A 224 9.16 -6.89 3.25
CA LEU A 224 8.43 -6.24 4.33
C LEU A 224 9.42 -5.41 5.14
N GLN A 225 9.01 -4.21 5.56
CA GLN A 225 9.91 -3.20 6.15
C GLN A 225 9.85 -3.18 7.68
N LEU A 226 11.02 -2.92 8.30
CA LEU A 226 11.15 -2.25 9.58
C LEU A 226 11.84 -0.90 9.35
N HIS A 227 11.18 0.18 9.76
CA HIS A 227 11.70 1.53 9.60
C HIS A 227 12.70 1.84 10.70
N ALA A 228 13.79 2.52 10.35
CA ALA A 228 14.78 3.00 11.30
C ALA A 228 14.20 4.08 12.23
N GLY A 229 14.87 4.31 13.36
CA GLY A 229 14.55 5.38 14.29
C GLY A 229 13.88 4.88 15.56
N LYS A 230 12.64 5.29 15.82
CA LYS A 230 11.93 4.90 17.05
C LYS A 230 11.64 3.39 17.08
N PRO A 231 11.69 2.77 18.28
CA PRO A 231 11.28 1.37 18.43
C PRO A 231 9.91 1.11 17.85
N MET A 232 9.82 0.00 17.10
CA MET A 232 8.59 -0.40 16.43
C MET A 232 8.46 -1.90 16.33
N TRP A 233 7.24 -2.36 16.09
CA TRP A 233 6.99 -3.72 15.62
C TRP A 233 5.97 -3.71 14.47
N ALA A 234 6.09 -4.69 13.59
CA ALA A 234 5.14 -4.98 12.54
C ALA A 234 4.97 -6.49 12.38
N GLU A 235 3.75 -6.92 12.10
CA GLU A 235 3.39 -8.33 11.96
C GLU A 235 2.62 -8.57 10.67
N PHE A 236 2.87 -9.75 10.08
CA PHE A 236 2.31 -10.12 8.79
C PHE A 236 1.89 -11.59 8.77
N LYS A 237 0.72 -11.87 8.17
CA LYS A 237 0.21 -13.24 7.97
C LYS A 237 -0.59 -13.36 6.68
N ASN A 238 -0.98 -14.60 6.35
CA ASN A 238 -1.81 -14.90 5.18
C ASN A 238 -1.22 -14.38 3.87
N ILE A 239 0.13 -14.35 3.77
CA ILE A 239 0.84 -13.79 2.61
C ILE A 239 0.73 -14.76 1.45
N ARG A 240 0.08 -14.35 0.38
CA ARG A 240 -0.14 -15.18 -0.79
C ARG A 240 -0.19 -14.35 -2.07
N ILE A 241 0.26 -14.95 -3.16
CA ILE A 241 0.39 -14.27 -4.46
C ILE A 241 -0.19 -15.12 -5.58
N LYS A 242 -0.75 -14.44 -6.57
CA LYS A 242 -1.10 -14.98 -7.88
C LYS A 242 -0.41 -14.15 -8.96
N GLN A 243 0.30 -14.82 -9.86
CA GLN A 243 0.83 -14.18 -11.07
C GLN A 243 -0.34 -13.91 -12.03
N LEU A 244 -0.37 -12.74 -12.62
CA LEU A 244 -1.34 -12.35 -13.64
C LEU A 244 -0.73 -12.49 -15.03
N PRO A 245 -1.57 -12.73 -16.06
CA PRO A 245 -1.10 -12.84 -17.44
C PRO A 245 -0.61 -11.52 -18.02
#